data_57a8a51d45b397bac1a1f30bc8aa22cd
#
_entry.id   57a8a51d45b397bac1a1f30bc8aa22cd
#
_cell.length_a   1.000
_cell.length_b   1.000
_cell.length_c   1.000
_cell.angle_alpha   90.00
_cell.angle_beta   90.00
_cell.angle_gamma   90.00
#
_symmetry.space_group_name_H-M   'P 1'
#
loop_
_entity.id
_entity.type
_entity.pdbx_description
1 polymer ?
#
loop_
_entity_poly.entity_id
_entity_poly.type
_entity_poly.pdbx_seq_one_letter_code
_entity_poly.pdbx_strand_id
1 'polypeptide(L)'
;PTMERLLLLPLLVFSAASQAVPCPKRCQCQNLSPSFTILCTKTGLLFVPPNLDRRTAELRLMDNFITTLRRRDFANMTNLIHLTLSRNTISQIMPFTFSDLRGLHALHLDSNRLTSIHDDHLKGLVNLRHLILSNNQLSFIAPASMDDFVETLEDLDLSYNNLVEVPWGTIARLSNANTVSLDHNLIEAVPEGIFSNLHKLARLDMTSNKLKKIPPDPLFSRIPVYAKSKGSPLSSLVLSFGGNPLHCNCELVWLRRLTREDDLETCASPAELTGKYFWSIKEEEFVCEPPMITHRTPKLAAAEGQSASLKCKAVGDPEPLVRWIAPDGRLVANTTRTTTTSYGNGTLDILAASLADKGTFTCIASNAAGESTAPVELLVTPFPNLANSTSCEKDAETPPGASDILTPAKSSGANDTGERQDRQGVVVEEVTATSALVRWPAQPDLAGIRMFQIQYNSSADEILVYRMIPATSSSFLLADLAAGREYELCVLAVFSDGATALPATRALGCARFATAEEPGRCRSLHAQFLGGTMIIIIGGIIVASVLVFIFILLMKYKVYNNHHHKKAAAVSNVCSQTNGGSVARSGSNGGSVARSGS
;
A
#
# COMPACT_ATOMS: atom_id res chain seq x y z
N PRO A 1 -91.98 -10.42 -33.90
CA PRO A 1 -91.73 -9.47 -32.88
C PRO A 1 -90.84 -10.04 -31.82
N THR A 2 -89.58 -9.84 -31.95
CA THR A 2 -88.54 -10.27 -30.96
C THR A 2 -87.74 -9.08 -30.62
N MET A 3 -87.81 -8.66 -29.36
CA MET A 3 -86.99 -7.61 -28.75
C MET A 3 -85.55 -8.07 -28.59
N GLU A 4 -84.60 -7.43 -29.26
CA GLU A 4 -83.20 -7.50 -28.97
C GLU A 4 -82.85 -6.55 -27.81
N ARG A 5 -82.42 -7.13 -26.70
CA ARG A 5 -81.81 -6.39 -25.58
C ARG A 5 -80.38 -6.14 -25.91
N LEU A 6 -80.03 -4.92 -26.25
CA LEU A 6 -78.61 -4.44 -26.26
C LEU A 6 -78.14 -4.34 -24.83
N LEU A 7 -77.21 -5.24 -24.44
CA LEU A 7 -76.42 -5.14 -23.23
C LEU A 7 -75.25 -4.18 -23.51
N LEU A 8 -75.37 -2.94 -23.06
CA LEU A 8 -74.26 -1.99 -22.92
C LEU A 8 -73.39 -2.42 -21.73
N LEU A 9 -72.23 -3.07 -22.01
CA LEU A 9 -71.12 -3.23 -21.05
C LEU A 9 -70.38 -1.89 -20.94
N PRO A 10 -70.23 -1.29 -19.74
CA PRO A 10 -69.37 -0.17 -19.57
C PRO A 10 -67.95 -0.69 -19.60
N LEU A 11 -67.17 -0.33 -20.64
CA LEU A 11 -65.74 -0.44 -20.68
C LEU A 11 -65.13 0.45 -19.56
N LEU A 12 -64.90 -0.14 -18.40
CA LEU A 12 -64.02 0.45 -17.36
C LEU A 12 -62.61 0.49 -17.92
N VAL A 13 -62.28 1.59 -18.59
CA VAL A 13 -60.89 1.95 -18.87
C VAL A 13 -60.27 2.29 -17.52
N PHE A 14 -59.65 1.31 -16.91
CA PHE A 14 -58.66 1.56 -15.85
C PHE A 14 -57.50 2.31 -16.49
N SER A 15 -57.58 3.62 -16.57
CA SER A 15 -56.38 4.44 -16.71
C SER A 15 -55.59 4.25 -15.43
N ALA A 16 -54.60 3.37 -15.48
CA ALA A 16 -53.54 3.33 -14.47
C ALA A 16 -52.86 4.70 -14.49
N ALA A 17 -53.39 5.63 -13.71
CA ALA A 17 -52.70 6.87 -13.42
C ALA A 17 -51.38 6.45 -12.75
N SER A 18 -50.31 6.43 -13.52
CA SER A 18 -48.96 6.33 -13.00
C SER A 18 -48.81 7.45 -11.95
N GLN A 19 -48.91 7.11 -10.68
CA GLN A 19 -48.67 8.06 -9.61
C GLN A 19 -47.25 8.57 -9.79
N ALA A 20 -47.13 9.80 -10.27
CA ALA A 20 -45.84 10.46 -10.38
C ALA A 20 -45.23 10.53 -8.98
N VAL A 21 -44.09 9.88 -8.78
CA VAL A 21 -43.35 9.97 -7.52
C VAL A 21 -43.03 11.45 -7.28
N PRO A 22 -43.39 12.02 -6.10
CA PRO A 22 -43.15 13.43 -5.84
C PRO A 22 -41.63 13.72 -5.86
N CYS A 23 -41.25 14.83 -6.46
CA CYS A 23 -39.86 15.28 -6.49
C CYS A 23 -39.32 15.40 -5.07
N PRO A 24 -38.10 14.92 -4.76
CA PRO A 24 -37.51 15.04 -3.45
C PRO A 24 -37.41 16.50 -2.99
N LYS A 25 -37.64 16.76 -1.72
CA LYS A 25 -37.57 18.11 -1.15
C LYS A 25 -36.23 18.77 -1.48
N ARG A 26 -36.28 20.04 -1.90
CA ARG A 26 -35.11 20.87 -2.31
C ARG A 26 -34.45 20.43 -3.63
N CYS A 27 -34.93 19.39 -4.30
CA CYS A 27 -34.45 19.00 -5.62
C CYS A 27 -35.37 19.57 -6.72
N GLN A 28 -34.86 19.62 -7.93
CA GLN A 28 -35.62 19.98 -9.14
C GLN A 28 -35.74 18.73 -10.02
N CYS A 29 -36.96 18.41 -10.44
CA CYS A 29 -37.20 17.29 -11.31
C CYS A 29 -37.63 17.79 -12.68
N GLN A 30 -36.98 17.33 -13.73
CA GLN A 30 -37.24 17.71 -15.10
C GLN A 30 -37.61 16.49 -15.91
N ASN A 31 -38.72 16.54 -16.56
CA ASN A 31 -39.16 15.51 -17.50
C ASN A 31 -38.93 16.01 -18.92
N LEU A 32 -37.77 15.75 -19.43
CA LEU A 32 -37.38 16.03 -20.82
C LEU A 32 -37.55 14.74 -21.61
N SER A 33 -38.80 14.42 -22.01
CA SER A 33 -39.10 13.17 -22.72
C SER A 33 -38.07 12.89 -23.84
N PRO A 34 -37.39 11.73 -23.86
CA PRO A 34 -37.65 10.51 -23.08
C PRO A 34 -36.89 10.40 -21.74
N SER A 35 -36.17 11.40 -21.27
CA SER A 35 -35.27 11.34 -20.14
C SER A 35 -35.85 12.08 -18.92
N PHE A 36 -35.76 11.44 -17.75
CA PHE A 36 -36.12 12.04 -16.47
C PHE A 36 -34.88 12.36 -15.67
N THR A 37 -34.72 13.64 -15.29
CA THR A 37 -33.51 14.15 -14.58
C THR A 37 -33.90 14.67 -13.20
N ILE A 38 -33.13 14.31 -12.18
CA ILE A 38 -33.27 14.83 -10.80
C ILE A 38 -32.00 15.62 -10.45
N LEU A 39 -32.18 16.91 -10.16
CA LEU A 39 -31.10 17.84 -9.81
C LEU A 39 -31.20 18.22 -8.33
N CYS A 40 -30.26 17.78 -7.51
CA CYS A 40 -30.17 18.08 -6.08
C CYS A 40 -28.82 18.72 -5.74
N THR A 41 -28.37 19.69 -6.55
CA THR A 41 -27.07 20.36 -6.36
C THR A 41 -27.18 21.44 -5.28
N LYS A 42 -26.22 21.48 -4.32
CA LYS A 42 -26.16 22.48 -3.24
C LYS A 42 -27.41 22.54 -2.36
N THR A 43 -28.00 21.40 -2.11
CA THR A 43 -29.28 21.29 -1.36
C THR A 43 -29.09 20.97 0.12
N GLY A 44 -27.84 20.77 0.56
CA GLY A 44 -27.52 20.46 1.97
C GLY A 44 -27.90 19.05 2.39
N LEU A 45 -27.89 18.07 1.45
CA LEU A 45 -28.23 16.69 1.72
C LEU A 45 -27.11 16.00 2.54
N LEU A 46 -27.51 15.28 3.59
CA LEU A 46 -26.63 14.42 4.39
C LEU A 46 -26.63 12.96 3.92
N PHE A 47 -27.62 12.59 3.14
CA PHE A 47 -27.80 11.26 2.55
C PHE A 47 -28.57 11.37 1.22
N VAL A 48 -28.48 10.32 0.41
CA VAL A 48 -29.24 10.22 -0.84
C VAL A 48 -30.74 10.25 -0.53
N PRO A 49 -31.56 11.10 -1.20
CA PRO A 49 -32.98 11.17 -0.92
C PRO A 49 -33.65 9.80 -1.10
N PRO A 50 -34.52 9.40 -0.18
CA PRO A 50 -35.30 8.18 -0.36
C PRO A 50 -36.35 8.37 -1.44
N ASN A 51 -36.84 7.27 -2.04
CA ASN A 51 -37.91 7.23 -3.01
C ASN A 51 -37.65 8.05 -4.28
N LEU A 52 -36.45 7.94 -4.83
CA LEU A 52 -36.14 8.49 -6.16
C LEU A 52 -37.00 7.81 -7.23
N ASP A 53 -37.42 8.57 -8.23
CA ASP A 53 -38.15 8.02 -9.36
C ASP A 53 -37.27 7.06 -10.17
N ARG A 54 -37.69 5.84 -10.35
CA ARG A 54 -36.91 4.78 -11.01
C ARG A 54 -36.78 4.96 -12.53
N ARG A 55 -37.51 5.90 -13.10
CA ARG A 55 -37.37 6.31 -14.50
C ARG A 55 -36.23 7.28 -14.70
N THR A 56 -35.55 7.71 -13.59
CA THR A 56 -34.44 8.67 -13.65
C THR A 56 -33.32 8.14 -14.51
N ALA A 57 -32.96 8.89 -15.53
CA ALA A 57 -31.81 8.64 -16.38
C ALA A 57 -30.57 9.43 -15.90
N GLU A 58 -30.77 10.58 -15.27
CA GLU A 58 -29.70 11.41 -14.75
C GLU A 58 -30.01 11.87 -13.32
N LEU A 59 -29.09 11.60 -12.40
CA LEU A 59 -29.17 11.99 -11.00
C LEU A 59 -27.93 12.80 -10.60
N ARG A 60 -28.13 14.08 -10.28
CA ARG A 60 -27.07 14.98 -9.83
C ARG A 60 -27.22 15.30 -8.35
N LEU A 61 -26.26 14.82 -7.54
CA LEU A 61 -26.20 15.00 -6.09
C LEU A 61 -24.94 15.77 -5.66
N MET A 62 -24.36 16.53 -6.57
CA MET A 62 -23.10 17.26 -6.32
C MET A 62 -23.25 18.40 -5.31
N ASP A 63 -22.14 18.78 -4.67
CA ASP A 63 -22.06 19.90 -3.70
C ASP A 63 -23.03 19.72 -2.50
N ASN A 64 -22.99 18.56 -1.86
CA ASN A 64 -23.76 18.23 -0.67
C ASN A 64 -22.86 17.68 0.46
N PHE A 65 -23.43 17.09 1.50
CA PHE A 65 -22.72 16.56 2.67
C PHE A 65 -22.95 15.05 2.85
N ILE A 66 -23.13 14.32 1.76
CA ILE A 66 -23.34 12.86 1.79
C ILE A 66 -22.05 12.20 2.23
N THR A 67 -22.14 11.29 3.23
CA THR A 67 -20.97 10.62 3.82
C THR A 67 -20.83 9.14 3.44
N THR A 68 -21.94 8.47 3.21
CA THR A 68 -21.99 7.02 2.97
C THR A 68 -23.00 6.68 1.88
N LEU A 69 -22.61 5.78 0.99
CA LEU A 69 -23.48 5.26 -0.08
C LEU A 69 -23.84 3.81 0.23
N ARG A 70 -25.11 3.45 0.03
CA ARG A 70 -25.65 2.13 0.34
C ARG A 70 -26.48 1.60 -0.82
N ARG A 71 -26.57 0.29 -0.97
CA ARG A 71 -27.36 -0.36 -2.02
C ARG A 71 -28.81 0.14 -2.09
N ARG A 72 -29.47 0.33 -0.95
CA ARG A 72 -30.86 0.83 -0.89
C ARG A 72 -31.03 2.22 -1.50
N ASP A 73 -29.97 3.01 -1.59
CA ASP A 73 -30.02 4.39 -2.08
C ASP A 73 -30.30 4.42 -3.60
N PHE A 74 -29.85 3.39 -4.32
CA PHE A 74 -29.96 3.26 -5.77
C PHE A 74 -30.71 1.98 -6.21
N ALA A 75 -31.42 1.32 -5.29
CA ALA A 75 -32.06 0.05 -5.57
C ALA A 75 -33.06 0.16 -6.72
N ASN A 76 -33.00 -0.77 -7.70
CA ASN A 76 -33.82 -0.86 -8.90
C ASN A 76 -33.81 0.39 -9.84
N MET A 77 -32.76 1.21 -9.81
CA MET A 77 -32.59 2.36 -10.72
C MET A 77 -31.90 1.91 -12.02
N THR A 78 -32.43 0.92 -12.69
CA THR A 78 -31.87 0.29 -13.89
C THR A 78 -31.78 1.23 -15.11
N ASN A 79 -32.55 2.32 -15.12
CA ASN A 79 -32.57 3.31 -16.19
C ASN A 79 -31.53 4.44 -16.00
N LEU A 80 -30.82 4.45 -14.86
CA LEU A 80 -29.86 5.51 -14.57
C LEU A 80 -28.65 5.37 -15.50
N ILE A 81 -28.35 6.46 -16.23
CA ILE A 81 -27.25 6.57 -17.19
C ILE A 81 -26.13 7.42 -16.62
N HIS A 82 -26.45 8.50 -15.93
CA HIS A 82 -25.49 9.43 -15.34
C HIS A 82 -25.75 9.64 -13.85
N LEU A 83 -24.73 9.38 -13.04
CA LEU A 83 -24.75 9.60 -11.59
C LEU A 83 -23.60 10.52 -11.19
N THR A 84 -23.91 11.72 -10.68
CA THR A 84 -22.92 12.69 -10.21
C THR A 84 -23.02 12.87 -8.70
N LEU A 85 -21.97 12.48 -7.99
CA LEU A 85 -21.80 12.56 -6.53
C LEU A 85 -20.59 13.43 -6.14
N SER A 86 -20.08 14.22 -7.09
CA SER A 86 -18.92 15.09 -6.93
C SER A 86 -19.08 16.08 -5.79
N ARG A 87 -17.96 16.45 -5.15
CA ARG A 87 -17.92 17.46 -4.08
C ARG A 87 -18.93 17.20 -2.96
N ASN A 88 -18.78 16.01 -2.37
CA ASN A 88 -19.47 15.58 -1.16
C ASN A 88 -18.43 15.26 -0.06
N THR A 89 -18.84 14.58 0.99
CA THR A 89 -17.96 14.10 2.06
C THR A 89 -17.97 12.56 2.14
N ILE A 90 -18.14 11.90 0.98
CA ILE A 90 -18.28 10.45 0.90
C ILE A 90 -16.94 9.80 1.28
N SER A 91 -16.96 9.06 2.37
CA SER A 91 -15.81 8.28 2.86
C SER A 91 -16.04 6.77 2.77
N GLN A 92 -17.29 6.33 2.57
CA GLN A 92 -17.64 4.92 2.53
C GLN A 92 -18.62 4.61 1.40
N ILE A 93 -18.27 3.60 0.61
CA ILE A 93 -19.16 2.92 -0.33
C ILE A 93 -19.40 1.52 0.25
N MET A 94 -20.67 1.19 0.53
CA MET A 94 -20.98 -0.13 1.05
C MET A 94 -20.96 -1.19 -0.07
N PRO A 95 -20.70 -2.46 0.25
CA PRO A 95 -20.73 -3.53 -0.73
C PRO A 95 -21.99 -3.53 -1.59
N PHE A 96 -21.83 -3.80 -2.90
CA PHE A 96 -22.91 -3.89 -3.88
C PHE A 96 -23.79 -2.64 -4.00
N THR A 97 -23.26 -1.46 -3.63
CA THR A 97 -24.00 -0.18 -3.66
C THR A 97 -24.62 0.09 -5.04
N PHE A 98 -23.89 -0.18 -6.11
CA PHE A 98 -24.29 0.13 -7.47
C PHE A 98 -24.78 -1.10 -8.27
N SER A 99 -25.04 -2.22 -7.62
CA SER A 99 -25.35 -3.51 -8.29
C SER A 99 -26.56 -3.48 -9.21
N ASP A 100 -27.50 -2.57 -8.98
CA ASP A 100 -28.71 -2.45 -9.77
C ASP A 100 -28.56 -1.44 -10.93
N LEU A 101 -27.44 -0.69 -11.00
CA LEU A 101 -27.20 0.37 -11.97
C LEU A 101 -26.58 -0.16 -13.29
N ARG A 102 -27.16 -1.19 -13.85
CA ARG A 102 -26.62 -1.85 -15.05
C ARG A 102 -26.58 -0.97 -16.29
N GLY A 103 -27.41 0.07 -16.35
CA GLY A 103 -27.44 1.05 -17.45
C GLY A 103 -26.51 2.23 -17.26
N LEU A 104 -25.72 2.28 -16.16
CA LEU A 104 -24.88 3.44 -15.86
C LEU A 104 -23.71 3.54 -16.81
N HIS A 105 -23.56 4.70 -17.46
CA HIS A 105 -22.44 5.03 -18.34
C HIS A 105 -21.42 5.94 -17.65
N ALA A 106 -21.84 6.85 -16.77
CA ALA A 106 -20.96 7.78 -16.10
C ALA A 106 -21.18 7.81 -14.59
N LEU A 107 -20.11 7.62 -13.84
CA LEU A 107 -20.07 7.73 -12.38
C LEU A 107 -19.02 8.74 -11.97
N HIS A 108 -19.46 9.85 -11.39
CA HIS A 108 -18.59 10.91 -10.88
C HIS A 108 -18.60 10.90 -9.35
N LEU A 109 -17.46 10.59 -8.76
CA LEU A 109 -17.18 10.55 -7.31
C LEU A 109 -16.02 11.45 -6.93
N ASP A 110 -15.62 12.35 -7.83
CA ASP A 110 -14.51 13.28 -7.58
C ASP A 110 -14.75 14.20 -6.39
N SER A 111 -13.67 14.67 -5.80
CA SER A 111 -13.72 15.63 -4.70
C SER A 111 -14.51 15.11 -3.49
N ASN A 112 -14.19 13.92 -3.04
CA ASN A 112 -14.75 13.23 -1.89
C ASN A 112 -13.64 12.83 -0.88
N ARG A 113 -13.90 11.88 0.00
CA ARG A 113 -12.95 11.42 1.04
C ARG A 113 -12.74 9.90 1.00
N LEU A 114 -12.82 9.28 -0.19
CA LEU A 114 -12.62 7.85 -0.36
C LEU A 114 -11.14 7.51 -0.14
N THR A 115 -10.85 6.49 0.67
CA THR A 115 -9.50 6.02 0.97
C THR A 115 -9.15 4.73 0.25
N SER A 116 -10.15 3.94 -0.12
CA SER A 116 -9.95 2.66 -0.82
C SER A 116 -11.15 2.28 -1.68
N ILE A 117 -10.91 1.51 -2.74
CA ILE A 117 -11.91 0.82 -3.55
C ILE A 117 -11.68 -0.68 -3.45
N HIS A 118 -12.65 -1.42 -2.95
CA HIS A 118 -12.63 -2.88 -2.85
C HIS A 118 -13.42 -3.55 -3.98
N ASP A 119 -13.26 -4.85 -4.13
CA ASP A 119 -13.80 -5.61 -5.27
C ASP A 119 -15.32 -5.53 -5.42
N ASP A 120 -16.06 -5.35 -4.34
CA ASP A 120 -17.51 -5.32 -4.30
C ASP A 120 -18.13 -3.90 -4.30
N HIS A 121 -17.30 -2.85 -4.24
CA HIS A 121 -17.78 -1.47 -4.20
C HIS A 121 -18.41 -1.03 -5.53
N LEU A 122 -17.84 -1.44 -6.67
CA LEU A 122 -18.27 -1.04 -8.01
C LEU A 122 -18.97 -2.16 -8.77
N LYS A 123 -19.35 -3.24 -8.10
CA LYS A 123 -20.05 -4.38 -8.72
C LYS A 123 -21.38 -4.00 -9.35
N GLY A 124 -21.64 -4.56 -10.54
CA GLY A 124 -22.88 -4.40 -11.31
C GLY A 124 -22.86 -3.27 -12.35
N LEU A 125 -21.77 -2.50 -12.45
CA LEU A 125 -21.63 -1.38 -13.39
C LEU A 125 -21.19 -1.86 -14.79
N VAL A 126 -21.88 -2.83 -15.37
CA VAL A 126 -21.48 -3.57 -16.58
C VAL A 126 -21.39 -2.73 -17.87
N ASN A 127 -21.93 -1.51 -17.88
CA ASN A 127 -21.92 -0.60 -19.04
C ASN A 127 -21.18 0.72 -18.75
N LEU A 128 -20.38 0.77 -17.66
CA LEU A 128 -19.69 1.99 -17.28
C LEU A 128 -18.62 2.36 -18.31
N ARG A 129 -18.63 3.63 -18.73
CA ARG A 129 -17.67 4.21 -19.70
C ARG A 129 -16.80 5.28 -19.06
N HIS A 130 -17.34 6.05 -18.13
CA HIS A 130 -16.62 7.15 -17.50
C HIS A 130 -16.63 6.94 -15.98
N LEU A 131 -15.44 6.78 -15.39
CA LEU A 131 -15.23 6.65 -13.95
C LEU A 131 -14.29 7.75 -13.48
N ILE A 132 -14.82 8.71 -12.73
CA ILE A 132 -14.08 9.86 -12.22
C ILE A 132 -13.99 9.76 -10.69
N LEU A 133 -12.77 9.52 -10.19
CA LEU A 133 -12.44 9.35 -8.77
C LEU A 133 -11.37 10.37 -8.32
N SER A 134 -11.13 11.40 -9.14
CA SER A 134 -10.11 12.40 -8.85
C SER A 134 -10.35 13.18 -7.56
N ASN A 135 -9.28 13.73 -7.00
CA ASN A 135 -9.32 14.54 -5.78
C ASN A 135 -10.03 13.82 -4.61
N ASN A 136 -9.54 12.63 -4.30
CA ASN A 136 -9.92 11.82 -3.15
C ASN A 136 -8.66 11.53 -2.28
N GLN A 137 -8.73 10.53 -1.41
CA GLN A 137 -7.62 10.11 -0.55
C GLN A 137 -7.27 8.63 -0.81
N LEU A 138 -7.50 8.15 -2.05
CA LEU A 138 -7.31 6.75 -2.40
C LEU A 138 -5.84 6.36 -2.26
N SER A 139 -5.58 5.35 -1.43
CA SER A 139 -4.28 4.71 -1.26
C SER A 139 -4.28 3.26 -1.77
N PHE A 140 -5.45 2.69 -2.00
CA PHE A 140 -5.62 1.30 -2.43
C PHE A 140 -6.82 1.14 -3.38
N ILE A 141 -6.61 0.38 -4.46
CA ILE A 141 -7.64 -0.07 -5.39
C ILE A 141 -7.46 -1.57 -5.60
N ALA A 142 -8.48 -2.35 -5.25
CA ALA A 142 -8.44 -3.80 -5.39
C ALA A 142 -8.41 -4.22 -6.87
N PRO A 143 -7.63 -5.25 -7.24
CA PRO A 143 -7.45 -5.68 -8.64
C PRO A 143 -8.74 -6.08 -9.36
N ALA A 144 -9.72 -6.69 -8.66
CA ALA A 144 -10.98 -7.13 -9.26
C ALA A 144 -12.10 -6.07 -9.19
N SER A 145 -11.82 -4.86 -8.67
CA SER A 145 -12.84 -3.82 -8.46
C SER A 145 -13.46 -3.28 -9.75
N MET A 146 -12.77 -3.42 -10.89
CA MET A 146 -13.20 -2.93 -12.20
C MET A 146 -13.58 -4.05 -13.18
N ASP A 147 -13.58 -5.32 -12.76
CA ASP A 147 -13.76 -6.47 -13.65
C ASP A 147 -15.08 -6.43 -14.43
N ASP A 148 -16.15 -5.89 -13.85
CA ASP A 148 -17.47 -5.87 -14.48
C ASP A 148 -17.55 -4.90 -15.68
N PHE A 149 -16.64 -3.91 -15.77
CA PHE A 149 -16.65 -2.86 -16.80
C PHE A 149 -15.29 -2.61 -17.46
N VAL A 150 -14.31 -3.47 -17.25
CA VAL A 150 -12.96 -3.32 -17.80
C VAL A 150 -12.95 -3.21 -19.33
N GLU A 151 -13.91 -3.87 -20.01
CA GLU A 151 -14.01 -3.84 -21.46
C GLU A 151 -14.86 -2.67 -22.01
N THR A 152 -15.61 -1.96 -21.14
CA THR A 152 -16.48 -0.86 -21.57
C THR A 152 -15.94 0.51 -21.20
N LEU A 153 -14.96 0.57 -20.26
CA LEU A 153 -14.43 1.82 -19.76
C LEU A 153 -13.64 2.58 -20.82
N GLU A 154 -14.02 3.84 -21.04
CA GLU A 154 -13.41 4.76 -22.00
C GLU A 154 -12.55 5.81 -21.28
N ASP A 155 -12.98 6.34 -20.15
CA ASP A 155 -12.26 7.34 -19.37
C ASP A 155 -12.12 6.93 -17.92
N LEU A 156 -10.87 6.86 -17.44
CA LEU A 156 -10.50 6.61 -16.05
C LEU A 156 -9.72 7.80 -15.51
N ASP A 157 -10.28 8.47 -14.50
CA ASP A 157 -9.61 9.56 -13.79
C ASP A 157 -9.40 9.21 -12.32
N LEU A 158 -8.14 8.97 -11.96
CA LEU A 158 -7.64 8.69 -10.61
C LEU A 158 -6.69 9.79 -10.12
N SER A 159 -6.67 10.93 -10.79
CA SER A 159 -5.77 12.04 -10.47
C SER A 159 -6.00 12.60 -9.06
N TYR A 160 -4.98 13.25 -8.48
CA TYR A 160 -5.06 13.86 -7.15
C TYR A 160 -5.52 12.88 -6.06
N ASN A 161 -4.78 11.77 -5.92
CA ASN A 161 -4.97 10.76 -4.89
C ASN A 161 -3.63 10.42 -4.19
N ASN A 162 -3.62 9.38 -3.35
CA ASN A 162 -2.43 8.94 -2.61
C ASN A 162 -1.95 7.55 -3.06
N LEU A 163 -2.16 7.19 -4.33
CA LEU A 163 -1.82 5.88 -4.85
C LEU A 163 -0.31 5.73 -5.01
N VAL A 164 0.28 4.80 -4.28
CA VAL A 164 1.68 4.36 -4.47
C VAL A 164 1.74 3.30 -5.56
N GLU A 165 0.74 2.44 -5.61
CA GLU A 165 0.59 1.36 -6.57
C GLU A 165 -0.84 1.35 -7.11
N VAL A 166 -0.99 1.07 -8.39
CA VAL A 166 -2.28 0.90 -9.05
C VAL A 166 -2.45 -0.55 -9.52
N PRO A 167 -3.66 -1.05 -9.73
CA PRO A 167 -3.87 -2.41 -10.22
C PRO A 167 -3.46 -2.53 -11.70
N TRP A 168 -2.16 -2.58 -11.96
CA TRP A 168 -1.60 -2.57 -13.31
C TRP A 168 -2.19 -3.65 -14.23
N GLY A 169 -2.41 -4.86 -13.68
CA GLY A 169 -3.03 -5.95 -14.43
C GLY A 169 -4.45 -5.63 -14.90
N THR A 170 -5.19 -4.82 -14.17
CA THR A 170 -6.53 -4.34 -14.57
C THR A 170 -6.41 -3.23 -15.60
N ILE A 171 -5.48 -2.27 -15.40
CA ILE A 171 -5.23 -1.20 -16.38
C ILE A 171 -4.84 -1.78 -17.74
N ALA A 172 -3.99 -2.81 -17.81
CA ALA A 172 -3.59 -3.47 -19.05
C ALA A 172 -4.76 -4.09 -19.83
N ARG A 173 -5.90 -4.34 -19.19
CA ARG A 173 -7.12 -4.90 -19.81
C ARG A 173 -8.11 -3.84 -20.32
N LEU A 174 -7.87 -2.54 -20.05
CA LEU A 174 -8.74 -1.44 -20.45
C LEU A 174 -8.66 -1.18 -21.97
N SER A 175 -9.00 -2.15 -22.79
CA SER A 175 -8.82 -2.12 -24.26
C SER A 175 -9.58 -0.99 -24.97
N ASN A 176 -10.62 -0.46 -24.36
CA ASN A 176 -11.44 0.63 -24.87
C ASN A 176 -11.08 2.00 -24.29
N ALA A 177 -10.12 2.07 -23.35
CA ALA A 177 -9.72 3.32 -22.74
C ALA A 177 -9.20 4.32 -23.75
N ASN A 178 -9.75 5.52 -23.70
CA ASN A 178 -9.34 6.70 -24.46
C ASN A 178 -8.46 7.63 -23.58
N THR A 179 -8.87 7.82 -22.33
CA THR A 179 -8.15 8.66 -21.36
C THR A 179 -7.85 7.90 -20.08
N VAL A 180 -6.59 7.94 -19.65
CA VAL A 180 -6.18 7.45 -18.33
C VAL A 180 -5.38 8.56 -17.65
N SER A 181 -5.96 9.12 -16.56
CA SER A 181 -5.34 10.17 -15.74
C SER A 181 -4.95 9.59 -14.38
N LEU A 182 -3.63 9.58 -14.13
CA LEU A 182 -2.99 9.09 -12.89
C LEU A 182 -2.12 10.18 -12.24
N ASP A 183 -2.24 11.41 -12.71
CA ASP A 183 -1.44 12.54 -12.26
C ASP A 183 -1.66 12.89 -10.79
N HIS A 184 -0.68 13.55 -10.17
CA HIS A 184 -0.72 13.94 -8.75
C HIS A 184 -1.04 12.77 -7.81
N ASN A 185 -0.23 11.71 -7.92
CA ASN A 185 -0.25 10.54 -7.05
C ASN A 185 1.17 10.28 -6.48
N LEU A 186 1.38 9.12 -5.90
CA LEU A 186 2.66 8.71 -5.31
C LEU A 186 3.26 7.50 -6.04
N ILE A 187 2.93 7.30 -7.32
CA ILE A 187 3.34 6.13 -8.11
C ILE A 187 4.85 6.16 -8.33
N GLU A 188 5.55 5.08 -7.94
CA GLU A 188 7.00 4.99 -8.01
C GLU A 188 7.51 4.23 -9.24
N ALA A 189 6.71 3.31 -9.77
CA ALA A 189 7.10 2.47 -10.90
C ALA A 189 5.94 2.15 -11.83
N VAL A 190 6.28 1.96 -13.11
CA VAL A 190 5.39 1.47 -14.17
C VAL A 190 5.97 0.16 -14.69
N PRO A 191 5.19 -0.93 -14.74
CA PRO A 191 5.64 -2.18 -15.34
C PRO A 191 5.87 -2.02 -16.86
N GLU A 192 6.86 -2.74 -17.37
CA GLU A 192 7.17 -2.75 -18.80
C GLU A 192 6.02 -3.34 -19.64
N GLY A 193 5.70 -2.70 -20.77
CA GLY A 193 4.68 -3.16 -21.71
C GLY A 193 3.23 -3.09 -21.22
N ILE A 194 2.96 -2.41 -20.11
CA ILE A 194 1.65 -2.39 -19.45
C ILE A 194 0.56 -1.71 -20.30
N PHE A 195 0.93 -0.79 -21.16
CA PHE A 195 0.00 -0.05 -22.00
C PHE A 195 -0.13 -0.64 -23.43
N SER A 196 0.60 -1.72 -23.74
CA SER A 196 0.71 -2.27 -25.10
C SER A 196 -0.64 -2.64 -25.73
N ASN A 197 -1.63 -3.04 -24.93
CA ASN A 197 -2.97 -3.42 -25.38
C ASN A 197 -3.96 -2.24 -25.47
N LEU A 198 -3.59 -1.05 -25.04
CA LEU A 198 -4.49 0.12 -24.99
C LEU A 198 -4.53 0.83 -26.34
N HIS A 199 -4.99 0.13 -27.38
CA HIS A 199 -4.93 0.60 -28.78
C HIS A 199 -5.76 1.87 -29.06
N LYS A 200 -6.76 2.18 -28.23
CA LYS A 200 -7.62 3.36 -28.34
C LYS A 200 -7.14 4.54 -27.51
N LEU A 201 -6.10 4.35 -26.69
CA LEU A 201 -5.63 5.38 -25.79
C LEU A 201 -5.16 6.61 -26.57
N ALA A 202 -5.76 7.76 -26.27
CA ALA A 202 -5.42 9.06 -26.83
C ALA A 202 -4.72 9.96 -25.81
N ARG A 203 -4.94 9.75 -24.50
CA ARG A 203 -4.31 10.53 -23.45
C ARG A 203 -3.88 9.64 -22.27
N LEU A 204 -2.61 9.74 -21.89
CA LEU A 204 -2.04 9.17 -20.67
C LEU A 204 -1.36 10.31 -19.89
N ASP A 205 -1.88 10.63 -18.71
CA ASP A 205 -1.31 11.64 -17.84
C ASP A 205 -0.80 11.00 -16.54
N MET A 206 0.51 11.09 -16.32
CA MET A 206 1.20 10.58 -15.14
C MET A 206 2.08 11.67 -14.49
N THR A 207 1.76 12.94 -14.74
CA THR A 207 2.51 14.06 -14.17
C THR A 207 2.47 14.06 -12.64
N SER A 208 3.49 14.66 -12.02
CA SER A 208 3.53 14.87 -10.56
C SER A 208 3.35 13.58 -9.74
N ASN A 209 4.12 12.56 -10.10
CA ASN A 209 4.25 11.30 -9.37
C ASN A 209 5.67 11.14 -8.77
N LYS A 210 6.09 9.91 -8.47
CA LYS A 210 7.40 9.58 -7.91
C LYS A 210 8.25 8.71 -8.85
N LEU A 211 7.94 8.75 -10.15
CA LEU A 211 8.62 7.94 -11.16
C LEU A 211 10.08 8.39 -11.31
N LYS A 212 11.00 7.45 -11.13
CA LYS A 212 12.43 7.65 -11.42
C LYS A 212 12.78 7.21 -12.82
N LYS A 213 12.07 6.22 -13.35
CA LYS A 213 12.21 5.71 -14.72
C LYS A 213 10.86 5.39 -15.33
N ILE A 214 10.82 5.43 -16.64
CA ILE A 214 9.65 5.10 -17.45
C ILE A 214 10.13 4.07 -18.49
N PRO A 215 9.65 2.82 -18.43
CA PRO A 215 10.05 1.82 -19.40
C PRO A 215 9.48 2.15 -20.79
N PRO A 216 10.17 1.81 -21.87
CA PRO A 216 9.62 1.92 -23.21
C PRO A 216 8.40 1.00 -23.35
N ASP A 217 7.36 1.50 -24.04
CA ASP A 217 6.16 0.71 -24.33
C ASP A 217 5.87 0.75 -25.84
N PRO A 218 5.46 -0.36 -26.46
CA PRO A 218 5.10 -0.38 -27.88
C PRO A 218 4.01 0.65 -28.25
N LEU A 219 3.12 0.99 -27.32
CA LEU A 219 2.10 2.03 -27.50
C LEU A 219 2.73 3.38 -27.85
N PHE A 220 3.86 3.72 -27.22
CA PHE A 220 4.49 5.03 -27.38
C PHE A 220 5.10 5.23 -28.76
N SER A 221 5.39 4.14 -29.52
CA SER A 221 5.83 4.22 -30.91
C SER A 221 4.76 4.79 -31.85
N ARG A 222 3.51 4.89 -31.40
CA ARG A 222 2.40 5.52 -32.13
C ARG A 222 2.47 7.05 -32.15
N ILE A 223 3.32 7.66 -31.33
CA ILE A 223 3.58 9.08 -31.39
C ILE A 223 4.41 9.34 -32.64
N PRO A 224 3.92 10.17 -33.58
CA PRO A 224 4.70 10.45 -34.78
C PRO A 224 5.96 11.22 -34.43
N VAL A 225 7.13 10.66 -34.73
CA VAL A 225 8.45 11.23 -34.47
C VAL A 225 8.66 12.56 -35.23
N TYR A 226 7.83 12.86 -36.22
CA TYR A 226 7.80 14.13 -36.95
C TYR A 226 6.40 14.42 -37.50
N ALA A 227 5.55 15.06 -36.75
CA ALA A 227 4.28 15.57 -37.26
C ALA A 227 4.48 16.91 -38.02
N LYS A 228 5.15 16.91 -39.15
CA LYS A 228 5.10 17.99 -40.16
C LYS A 228 4.29 17.63 -41.39
N SER A 229 3.36 16.69 -41.34
CA SER A 229 2.41 16.47 -42.40
C SER A 229 1.03 16.95 -42.00
N LYS A 230 0.63 18.12 -42.48
CA LYS A 230 -0.75 18.57 -42.50
C LYS A 230 -1.58 17.55 -43.25
N GLY A 231 -2.41 16.77 -42.54
CA GLY A 231 -3.44 16.03 -43.25
C GLY A 231 -3.78 14.63 -42.77
N SER A 232 -3.74 14.29 -41.47
CA SER A 232 -4.49 13.13 -40.98
C SER A 232 -4.94 13.35 -39.53
N PRO A 233 -6.24 13.28 -39.21
CA PRO A 233 -6.74 13.30 -37.85
C PRO A 233 -6.69 11.89 -37.26
N LEU A 234 -5.54 11.22 -37.29
CA LEU A 234 -5.29 10.05 -36.49
C LEU A 234 -4.88 10.55 -35.13
N SER A 235 -5.67 10.25 -34.12
CA SER A 235 -5.53 10.62 -32.73
C SER A 235 -4.06 10.54 -32.29
N SER A 236 -3.43 11.69 -32.16
CA SER A 236 -2.09 11.78 -31.57
C SER A 236 -2.20 11.38 -30.11
N LEU A 237 -1.47 10.34 -29.70
CA LEU A 237 -1.37 9.96 -28.29
C LEU A 237 -0.66 11.10 -27.53
N VAL A 238 -1.31 11.64 -26.52
CA VAL A 238 -0.74 12.65 -25.62
C VAL A 238 -0.18 11.93 -24.40
N LEU A 239 1.13 12.07 -24.17
CA LEU A 239 1.83 11.53 -23.01
C LEU A 239 2.35 12.67 -22.15
N SER A 240 2.11 12.63 -20.84
CA SER A 240 2.58 13.63 -19.90
C SER A 240 3.22 12.95 -18.68
N PHE A 241 4.51 13.25 -18.44
CA PHE A 241 5.30 12.72 -17.33
C PHE A 241 6.00 13.82 -16.51
N GLY A 242 5.72 15.08 -16.75
CA GLY A 242 6.32 16.22 -16.05
C GLY A 242 6.14 16.15 -14.53
N GLY A 243 7.05 16.77 -13.76
CA GLY A 243 6.97 16.81 -12.30
C GLY A 243 7.31 15.50 -11.60
N ASN A 244 7.85 14.50 -12.32
CA ASN A 244 8.40 13.28 -11.74
C ASN A 244 9.90 13.45 -11.43
N PRO A 245 10.45 12.79 -10.38
CA PRO A 245 11.89 12.82 -10.07
C PRO A 245 12.69 11.88 -10.98
N LEU A 246 12.69 12.14 -12.29
CA LEU A 246 13.29 11.28 -13.29
C LEU A 246 14.82 11.19 -13.13
N HIS A 247 15.34 9.98 -13.23
CA HIS A 247 16.77 9.69 -13.30
C HIS A 247 17.19 9.60 -14.77
N CYS A 248 17.87 10.64 -15.25
CA CYS A 248 18.18 10.83 -16.68
C CYS A 248 19.44 10.09 -17.09
N ASN A 249 19.30 8.82 -17.40
CA ASN A 249 20.35 7.96 -17.94
C ASN A 249 19.89 7.32 -19.26
N CYS A 250 20.66 6.37 -19.79
CA CYS A 250 20.39 5.75 -21.07
C CYS A 250 19.01 5.05 -21.18
N GLU A 251 18.38 4.67 -20.04
CA GLU A 251 17.04 4.09 -20.03
C GLU A 251 15.94 5.06 -20.48
N LEU A 252 16.21 6.39 -20.42
CA LEU A 252 15.24 7.42 -20.79
C LEU A 252 15.51 8.07 -22.16
N VAL A 253 16.54 7.64 -22.91
CA VAL A 253 16.86 8.17 -24.25
C VAL A 253 15.67 8.03 -25.20
N TRP A 254 14.91 6.94 -25.12
CA TRP A 254 13.72 6.75 -25.94
C TRP A 254 12.68 7.86 -25.74
N LEU A 255 12.47 8.32 -24.48
CA LEU A 255 11.54 9.41 -24.15
C LEU A 255 12.03 10.74 -24.74
N ARG A 256 13.34 11.01 -24.68
CA ARG A 256 13.98 12.19 -25.29
C ARG A 256 13.77 12.25 -26.82
N ARG A 257 13.72 11.09 -27.48
CA ARG A 257 13.52 10.99 -28.93
C ARG A 257 12.08 11.24 -29.37
N LEU A 258 11.10 11.15 -28.45
CA LEU A 258 9.72 11.49 -28.76
C LEU A 258 9.57 13.01 -28.89
N THR A 259 9.06 13.46 -30.03
CA THR A 259 8.72 14.88 -30.23
C THR A 259 7.32 15.12 -29.69
N ARG A 260 7.23 15.90 -28.62
CA ARG A 260 5.97 16.24 -27.96
C ARG A 260 5.83 17.74 -27.83
N GLU A 261 4.59 18.26 -27.83
CA GLU A 261 4.34 19.70 -27.74
C GLU A 261 4.53 20.28 -26.33
N ASP A 262 4.39 19.43 -25.29
CA ASP A 262 4.42 19.83 -23.87
C ASP A 262 5.50 19.07 -23.08
N ASP A 263 6.77 19.22 -23.51
CA ASP A 263 7.92 18.62 -22.81
C ASP A 263 8.22 19.37 -21.49
N LEU A 264 7.51 19.02 -20.42
CA LEU A 264 7.72 19.56 -19.08
C LEU A 264 8.56 18.65 -18.19
N GLU A 265 9.11 17.56 -18.74
CA GLU A 265 9.97 16.66 -18.01
C GLU A 265 11.30 17.32 -17.68
N THR A 266 11.70 17.16 -16.41
CA THR A 266 12.99 17.61 -15.90
C THR A 266 13.73 16.46 -15.24
N CYS A 267 15.05 16.51 -15.25
CA CYS A 267 15.87 15.54 -14.54
C CYS A 267 16.01 15.87 -13.06
N ALA A 268 15.83 14.88 -12.19
CA ALA A 268 16.16 15.00 -10.77
C ALA A 268 17.55 14.44 -10.45
N SER A 269 18.07 13.56 -11.28
CA SER A 269 19.40 12.97 -11.19
C SER A 269 19.85 12.49 -12.58
N PRO A 270 21.15 12.26 -12.83
CA PRO A 270 22.29 12.54 -11.95
C PRO A 270 22.49 14.04 -11.68
N ALA A 271 23.44 14.37 -10.76
CA ALA A 271 23.63 15.73 -10.26
C ALA A 271 23.91 16.75 -11.37
N GLU A 272 24.63 16.34 -12.43
CA GLU A 272 25.01 17.17 -13.57
C GLU A 272 23.81 17.60 -14.44
N LEU A 273 22.73 16.80 -14.41
CA LEU A 273 21.53 17.02 -15.19
C LEU A 273 20.36 17.57 -14.36
N THR A 274 20.52 17.67 -13.04
CA THR A 274 19.45 18.10 -12.12
C THR A 274 18.86 19.44 -12.51
N GLY A 275 17.53 19.48 -12.65
CA GLY A 275 16.76 20.68 -13.02
C GLY A 275 16.77 21.04 -14.49
N LYS A 276 17.53 20.33 -15.35
CA LYS A 276 17.49 20.55 -16.78
C LYS A 276 16.25 19.91 -17.40
N TYR A 277 15.66 20.60 -18.37
CA TYR A 277 14.57 20.06 -19.17
C TYR A 277 15.09 19.04 -20.20
N PHE A 278 14.33 17.98 -20.44
CA PHE A 278 14.69 16.94 -21.43
C PHE A 278 15.07 17.48 -22.79
N TRP A 279 14.31 18.45 -23.31
CA TRP A 279 14.59 19.07 -24.63
C TRP A 279 15.92 19.81 -24.70
N SER A 280 16.47 20.27 -23.58
CA SER A 280 17.75 20.98 -23.52
C SER A 280 18.97 20.07 -23.39
N ILE A 281 18.78 18.77 -23.09
CA ILE A 281 19.84 17.79 -22.88
C ILE A 281 20.12 17.06 -24.20
N LYS A 282 21.39 16.89 -24.55
CA LYS A 282 21.79 16.10 -25.70
C LYS A 282 21.67 14.60 -25.39
N GLU A 283 21.41 13.77 -26.42
CA GLU A 283 21.30 12.33 -26.22
C GLU A 283 22.56 11.70 -25.62
N GLU A 284 23.75 12.23 -25.97
CA GLU A 284 25.05 11.76 -25.48
C GLU A 284 25.25 12.01 -23.98
N GLU A 285 24.45 12.91 -23.36
CA GLU A 285 24.50 13.20 -21.93
C GLU A 285 23.69 12.18 -21.11
N PHE A 286 22.83 11.37 -21.72
CA PHE A 286 22.11 10.28 -21.07
C PHE A 286 23.01 9.04 -20.97
N VAL A 287 23.95 9.06 -20.03
CA VAL A 287 24.97 8.03 -19.87
C VAL A 287 24.52 6.97 -18.87
N CYS A 288 24.85 5.72 -19.15
CA CYS A 288 24.75 4.63 -18.19
C CYS A 288 26.14 4.10 -17.84
N GLU A 289 26.33 3.71 -16.59
CA GLU A 289 27.58 3.09 -16.12
C GLU A 289 27.41 1.58 -16.00
N PRO A 290 28.35 0.79 -16.57
CA PRO A 290 28.28 -0.66 -16.47
C PRO A 290 28.46 -1.13 -15.02
N PRO A 291 27.93 -2.31 -14.67
CA PRO A 291 28.04 -2.84 -13.32
C PRO A 291 29.50 -3.11 -12.94
N MET A 292 29.88 -2.71 -11.73
CA MET A 292 31.16 -3.04 -11.13
C MET A 292 30.90 -3.73 -9.78
N ILE A 293 31.36 -4.97 -9.61
CA ILE A 293 31.25 -5.70 -8.33
C ILE A 293 32.29 -5.15 -7.36
N THR A 294 31.84 -4.46 -6.32
CA THR A 294 32.70 -3.79 -5.33
C THR A 294 32.98 -4.67 -4.13
N HIS A 295 32.05 -5.52 -3.73
CA HIS A 295 32.19 -6.41 -2.60
C HIS A 295 31.62 -7.79 -2.92
N ARG A 296 32.34 -8.83 -2.56
CA ARG A 296 31.90 -10.23 -2.65
C ARG A 296 32.50 -11.06 -1.51
N THR A 297 31.83 -12.13 -1.15
CA THR A 297 32.39 -13.18 -0.28
C THR A 297 33.32 -14.03 -1.14
N PRO A 298 34.64 -13.98 -0.99
CA PRO A 298 35.55 -14.69 -1.91
C PRO A 298 35.47 -16.21 -1.69
N LYS A 299 35.34 -16.64 -0.43
CA LYS A 299 35.30 -18.02 -0.02
C LYS A 299 34.55 -18.15 1.31
N LEU A 300 33.65 -19.10 1.41
CA LEU A 300 32.92 -19.41 2.64
C LEU A 300 33.02 -20.92 2.90
N ALA A 301 33.28 -21.30 4.15
CA ALA A 301 33.21 -22.69 4.59
C ALA A 301 32.01 -22.86 5.50
N ALA A 302 31.23 -23.91 5.27
CA ALA A 302 30.08 -24.32 6.10
C ALA A 302 30.13 -25.83 6.32
N ALA A 303 29.68 -26.32 7.47
CA ALA A 303 29.44 -27.74 7.63
C ALA A 303 28.13 -28.13 6.97
N GLU A 304 28.01 -29.40 6.58
CA GLU A 304 26.78 -29.95 6.05
C GLU A 304 25.62 -29.74 7.04
N GLY A 305 24.49 -29.21 6.54
CA GLY A 305 23.33 -28.83 7.36
C GLY A 305 23.39 -27.43 7.98
N GLN A 306 24.52 -26.73 7.94
CA GLN A 306 24.62 -25.35 8.40
C GLN A 306 24.11 -24.35 7.34
N SER A 307 23.62 -23.20 7.82
CA SER A 307 23.26 -22.09 6.93
C SER A 307 24.51 -21.36 6.41
N ALA A 308 24.47 -20.94 5.16
CA ALA A 308 25.51 -20.17 4.53
C ALA A 308 24.91 -18.94 3.85
N SER A 309 25.55 -17.78 4.01
CA SER A 309 25.13 -16.52 3.36
C SER A 309 26.25 -15.99 2.50
N LEU A 310 26.04 -15.97 1.19
CA LEU A 310 26.96 -15.39 0.21
C LEU A 310 26.51 -13.98 -0.12
N LYS A 311 27.47 -13.05 -0.21
CA LYS A 311 27.17 -11.65 -0.49
C LYS A 311 27.89 -11.19 -1.75
N CYS A 312 27.18 -10.43 -2.57
CA CYS A 312 27.71 -9.79 -3.76
C CYS A 312 27.09 -8.41 -3.91
N LYS A 313 27.86 -7.37 -3.82
CA LYS A 313 27.41 -5.99 -4.00
C LYS A 313 28.04 -5.40 -5.23
N ALA A 314 27.22 -4.86 -6.10
CA ALA A 314 27.64 -4.15 -7.30
C ALA A 314 27.17 -2.69 -7.25
N VAL A 315 27.86 -1.83 -7.97
CA VAL A 315 27.51 -0.44 -8.26
C VAL A 315 27.49 -0.24 -9.77
N GLY A 316 26.69 0.68 -10.22
CA GLY A 316 26.50 1.00 -11.63
C GLY A 316 25.28 1.89 -11.80
N ASP A 317 25.09 2.48 -12.96
CA ASP A 317 23.91 3.28 -13.28
C ASP A 317 23.34 2.78 -14.61
N PRO A 318 22.10 2.27 -14.62
CA PRO A 318 21.16 2.04 -13.51
C PRO A 318 21.66 1.05 -12.45
N GLU A 319 21.07 1.11 -11.25
CA GLU A 319 21.42 0.18 -10.16
C GLU A 319 21.37 -1.28 -10.66
N PRO A 320 22.48 -2.04 -10.55
CA PRO A 320 22.55 -3.38 -11.12
C PRO A 320 21.65 -4.38 -10.43
N LEU A 321 20.97 -5.21 -11.22
CA LEU A 321 20.28 -6.38 -10.72
C LEU A 321 21.28 -7.52 -10.50
N VAL A 322 21.36 -8.01 -9.25
CA VAL A 322 22.24 -9.12 -8.90
C VAL A 322 21.48 -10.45 -8.96
N ARG A 323 22.06 -11.41 -9.68
CA ARG A 323 21.56 -12.80 -9.80
C ARG A 323 22.68 -13.77 -9.45
N TRP A 324 22.31 -15.01 -9.12
CA TRP A 324 23.25 -16.04 -8.75
C TRP A 324 23.08 -17.28 -9.62
N ILE A 325 24.21 -17.83 -10.07
CA ILE A 325 24.28 -19.16 -10.69
C ILE A 325 24.89 -20.12 -9.68
N ALA A 326 24.22 -21.25 -9.44
CA ALA A 326 24.70 -22.32 -8.58
C ALA A 326 25.82 -23.13 -9.25
N PRO A 327 26.58 -23.95 -8.51
CA PRO A 327 27.67 -24.77 -9.05
C PRO A 327 27.24 -25.76 -10.14
N ASP A 328 25.96 -26.11 -10.19
CA ASP A 328 25.36 -26.97 -11.23
C ASP A 328 25.02 -26.21 -12.54
N GLY A 329 25.32 -24.92 -12.60
CA GLY A 329 25.06 -24.06 -13.77
C GLY A 329 23.64 -23.51 -13.83
N ARG A 330 22.78 -23.78 -12.84
CA ARG A 330 21.40 -23.29 -12.82
C ARG A 330 21.31 -21.92 -12.18
N LEU A 331 20.40 -21.09 -12.73
CA LEU A 331 20.05 -19.81 -12.11
C LEU A 331 19.27 -20.07 -10.82
N VAL A 332 19.70 -19.47 -9.71
CA VAL A 332 19.00 -19.54 -8.43
C VAL A 332 17.72 -18.71 -8.54
N ALA A 333 16.58 -19.39 -8.52
CA ALA A 333 15.27 -18.75 -8.61
C ALA A 333 14.88 -18.13 -7.25
N ASN A 334 14.23 -16.98 -7.30
CA ASN A 334 13.70 -16.27 -6.13
C ASN A 334 12.39 -16.91 -5.63
N THR A 335 12.34 -18.24 -5.49
CA THR A 335 11.15 -18.98 -5.07
C THR A 335 11.30 -19.56 -3.69
N THR A 336 10.34 -19.30 -2.82
CA THR A 336 10.24 -19.74 -1.41
C THR A 336 10.11 -21.26 -1.20
N ARG A 337 10.35 -22.07 -2.24
CA ARG A 337 10.25 -23.54 -2.19
C ARG A 337 11.60 -24.27 -2.15
N THR A 338 12.71 -23.54 -2.21
CA THR A 338 14.06 -24.12 -2.22
C THR A 338 14.80 -23.76 -0.93
N THR A 339 15.77 -24.58 -0.56
CA THR A 339 16.70 -24.32 0.57
C THR A 339 17.59 -23.10 0.34
N THR A 340 17.50 -22.47 -0.85
CA THR A 340 18.34 -21.37 -1.30
C THR A 340 17.48 -20.21 -1.72
N THR A 341 17.71 -19.01 -1.17
CA THR A 341 16.94 -17.80 -1.45
C THR A 341 17.89 -16.67 -1.89
N SER A 342 17.64 -16.08 -3.06
CA SER A 342 18.35 -14.91 -3.56
C SER A 342 17.56 -13.65 -3.25
N TYR A 343 18.23 -12.60 -2.76
CA TYR A 343 17.63 -11.29 -2.47
C TYR A 343 18.13 -10.23 -3.43
N GLY A 344 17.29 -9.23 -3.71
CA GLY A 344 17.63 -8.11 -4.61
C GLY A 344 18.84 -7.28 -4.19
N ASN A 345 19.22 -7.32 -2.89
CA ASN A 345 20.40 -6.66 -2.37
C ASN A 345 21.73 -7.43 -2.65
N GLY A 346 21.68 -8.51 -3.43
CA GLY A 346 22.82 -9.34 -3.79
C GLY A 346 23.21 -10.38 -2.74
N THR A 347 22.40 -10.62 -1.73
CA THR A 347 22.62 -11.71 -0.77
C THR A 347 21.98 -13.00 -1.30
N LEU A 348 22.69 -14.11 -1.13
CA LEU A 348 22.21 -15.47 -1.37
C LEU A 348 22.28 -16.25 -0.06
N ASP A 349 21.14 -16.61 0.49
CA ASP A 349 21.04 -17.42 1.69
C ASP A 349 20.75 -18.87 1.34
N ILE A 350 21.58 -19.77 1.86
CA ILE A 350 21.45 -21.21 1.80
C ILE A 350 21.10 -21.68 3.21
N LEU A 351 19.87 -22.11 3.44
CA LEU A 351 19.35 -22.42 4.78
C LEU A 351 20.00 -23.67 5.39
N ALA A 352 20.35 -24.65 4.55
CA ALA A 352 21.04 -25.86 4.96
C ALA A 352 21.96 -26.30 3.82
N ALA A 353 23.25 -26.01 3.95
CA ALA A 353 24.25 -26.37 2.95
C ALA A 353 24.40 -27.89 2.85
N SER A 354 24.33 -28.42 1.66
CA SER A 354 24.55 -29.82 1.35
C SER A 354 25.86 -30.02 0.59
N LEU A 355 26.36 -31.26 0.52
CA LEU A 355 27.53 -31.57 -0.30
C LEU A 355 27.33 -31.27 -1.79
N ALA A 356 26.08 -31.22 -2.25
CA ALA A 356 25.73 -30.84 -3.62
C ALA A 356 25.92 -29.32 -3.87
N ASP A 357 25.87 -28.50 -2.81
CA ASP A 357 26.09 -27.05 -2.90
C ASP A 357 27.55 -26.65 -2.87
N LYS A 358 28.45 -27.65 -2.65
CA LYS A 358 29.89 -27.43 -2.70
C LYS A 358 30.34 -27.07 -4.11
N GLY A 359 30.97 -25.91 -4.25
CA GLY A 359 31.53 -25.48 -5.53
C GLY A 359 31.56 -23.97 -5.68
N THR A 360 31.60 -23.54 -6.92
CA THR A 360 31.67 -22.11 -7.25
C THR A 360 30.30 -21.60 -7.65
N PHE A 361 29.75 -20.71 -6.82
CA PHE A 361 28.62 -19.87 -7.19
C PHE A 361 29.13 -18.70 -8.00
N THR A 362 28.39 -18.29 -9.03
CA THR A 362 28.74 -17.11 -9.81
C THR A 362 27.70 -16.01 -9.54
N CYS A 363 28.18 -14.89 -9.00
CA CYS A 363 27.41 -13.66 -8.90
C CYS A 363 27.43 -12.97 -10.26
N ILE A 364 26.27 -12.57 -10.77
CA ILE A 364 26.10 -11.82 -12.00
C ILE A 364 25.38 -10.51 -11.65
N ALA A 365 26.04 -9.40 -11.91
CA ALA A 365 25.45 -8.07 -11.82
C ALA A 365 25.21 -7.52 -13.19
N SER A 366 23.98 -7.15 -13.54
CA SER A 366 23.58 -6.68 -14.87
C SER A 366 22.75 -5.42 -14.81
N ASN A 367 22.94 -4.50 -15.75
CA ASN A 367 22.13 -3.33 -16.00
C ASN A 367 22.04 -3.04 -17.51
N ALA A 368 21.44 -1.90 -17.90
CA ALA A 368 21.30 -1.50 -19.28
C ALA A 368 22.64 -1.24 -20.02
N ALA A 369 23.71 -0.96 -19.29
CA ALA A 369 25.03 -0.68 -19.85
C ALA A 369 25.94 -1.92 -20.00
N GLY A 370 25.59 -3.05 -19.34
CA GLY A 370 26.38 -4.26 -19.44
C GLY A 370 26.22 -5.23 -18.28
N GLU A 371 27.18 -6.12 -18.15
CA GLU A 371 27.19 -7.20 -17.20
C GLU A 371 28.58 -7.40 -16.59
N SER A 372 28.62 -7.74 -15.30
CA SER A 372 29.85 -8.09 -14.58
C SER A 372 29.63 -9.34 -13.74
N THR A 373 30.62 -10.23 -13.73
CA THR A 373 30.52 -11.52 -13.02
C THR A 373 31.65 -11.71 -12.04
N ALA A 374 31.37 -12.40 -10.93
CA ALA A 374 32.38 -12.75 -9.96
C ALA A 374 32.15 -14.14 -9.35
N PRO A 375 33.19 -15.00 -9.27
CA PRO A 375 33.08 -16.29 -8.61
C PRO A 375 33.13 -16.15 -7.09
N VAL A 376 32.36 -16.99 -6.41
CA VAL A 376 32.28 -17.13 -4.95
C VAL A 376 32.36 -18.62 -4.61
N GLU A 377 33.37 -19.04 -3.89
CA GLU A 377 33.58 -20.44 -3.54
C GLU A 377 32.89 -20.81 -2.23
N LEU A 378 31.99 -21.79 -2.26
CA LEU A 378 31.40 -22.42 -1.09
C LEU A 378 32.06 -23.79 -0.85
N LEU A 379 32.70 -23.94 0.30
CA LEU A 379 33.23 -25.21 0.77
C LEU A 379 32.23 -25.81 1.77
N VAL A 380 31.74 -26.99 1.47
CA VAL A 380 30.92 -27.77 2.40
C VAL A 380 31.73 -28.93 2.91
N THR A 381 31.90 -28.98 4.23
CA THR A 381 32.57 -30.11 4.91
C THR A 381 31.52 -31.09 5.40
N PRO A 382 31.69 -32.40 5.12
CA PRO A 382 30.75 -33.40 5.64
C PRO A 382 30.75 -33.37 7.17
N PHE A 383 29.60 -33.67 7.75
CA PHE A 383 29.52 -33.91 9.20
C PHE A 383 30.53 -34.99 9.56
N PRO A 384 31.35 -34.84 10.60
CA PRO A 384 32.20 -35.91 11.09
C PRO A 384 31.29 -37.04 11.55
N ASN A 385 31.21 -38.12 10.75
CA ASN A 385 30.49 -39.35 11.13
C ASN A 385 31.18 -39.90 12.39
N LEU A 386 30.48 -39.85 13.50
CA LEU A 386 30.83 -40.55 14.74
C LEU A 386 30.52 -42.03 14.62
N ALA A 387 31.04 -42.70 13.59
CA ALA A 387 30.90 -44.14 13.39
C ALA A 387 32.27 -44.66 12.88
N ASN A 388 33.16 -44.96 13.79
CA ASN A 388 34.13 -46.01 13.80
C ASN A 388 35.31 -45.67 14.73
N SER A 389 35.14 -45.95 16.01
CA SER A 389 36.25 -46.29 16.86
C SER A 389 35.84 -47.38 17.85
N THR A 390 35.69 -48.60 17.29
CA THR A 390 35.86 -49.85 18.05
C THR A 390 37.24 -50.38 17.72
N SER A 391 38.23 -50.04 18.53
CA SER A 391 39.38 -50.88 18.81
C SER A 391 39.91 -50.48 20.17
N CYS A 392 39.63 -51.32 21.14
CA CYS A 392 40.37 -51.40 22.39
C CYS A 392 41.83 -51.74 22.11
N GLU A 393 42.75 -50.92 22.66
CA GLU A 393 43.97 -51.49 23.18
C GLU A 393 44.34 -50.77 24.48
N LYS A 394 44.64 -51.59 25.48
CA LYS A 394 45.10 -51.28 26.81
C LYS A 394 46.54 -50.85 26.73
N ASP A 395 46.97 -49.87 27.55
CA ASP A 395 48.00 -50.08 28.56
C ASP A 395 48.25 -48.75 29.34
N ALA A 396 48.13 -48.94 30.59
CA ALA A 396 48.81 -48.52 31.80
C ALA A 396 49.75 -47.29 31.75
N GLU A 397 49.53 -46.32 32.61
CA GLU A 397 50.28 -46.00 33.84
C GLU A 397 49.91 -44.61 34.41
N THR A 398 49.58 -44.64 35.69
CA THR A 398 49.37 -43.51 36.61
C THR A 398 50.67 -43.09 37.28
N PRO A 399 50.79 -42.10 38.21
CA PRO A 399 50.09 -40.82 38.54
C PRO A 399 51.09 -39.68 38.87
N PRO A 400 50.95 -38.68 39.78
CA PRO A 400 49.85 -38.08 40.55
C PRO A 400 49.90 -36.52 40.70
N GLY A 401 48.89 -35.97 41.38
CA GLY A 401 48.98 -34.70 42.12
C GLY A 401 47.67 -33.90 42.05
N ALA A 402 46.76 -34.04 42.97
CA ALA A 402 46.38 -33.28 44.18
C ALA A 402 46.05 -31.82 43.90
N SER A 403 44.99 -31.23 44.31
CA SER A 403 44.24 -31.12 45.57
C SER A 403 42.88 -30.46 45.29
N ASP A 404 41.84 -30.92 45.85
CA ASP A 404 41.05 -30.54 47.03
C ASP A 404 40.09 -29.34 46.86
N ILE A 405 38.92 -29.62 47.17
CA ILE A 405 37.95 -29.40 48.30
C ILE A 405 36.87 -28.42 47.85
N LEU A 406 35.59 -28.67 47.93
CA LEU A 406 34.64 -29.04 48.99
C LEU A 406 33.23 -29.29 48.46
N THR A 407 32.64 -30.40 48.88
CA THR A 407 31.20 -30.60 49.08
C THR A 407 30.89 -30.29 50.56
N PRO A 408 29.70 -30.34 51.17
CA PRO A 408 28.35 -30.57 50.68
C PRO A 408 27.24 -29.81 51.45
N ALA A 409 25.97 -29.97 51.11
CA ALA A 409 24.94 -30.14 52.12
C ALA A 409 23.66 -30.79 51.57
N LYS A 410 23.38 -31.92 52.20
CA LYS A 410 22.10 -32.65 52.14
C LYS A 410 21.06 -32.01 53.07
N SER A 411 19.78 -32.11 52.72
CA SER A 411 18.70 -32.63 53.57
C SER A 411 17.49 -32.87 52.70
N SER A 412 17.11 -34.11 52.50
CA SER A 412 16.18 -35.00 53.19
C SER A 412 14.73 -34.50 53.19
N GLY A 413 13.90 -35.25 52.44
CA GLY A 413 12.75 -35.89 52.99
C GLY A 413 11.44 -35.65 52.27
N ALA A 414 10.95 -36.59 51.53
CA ALA A 414 9.74 -37.37 51.72
C ALA A 414 9.09 -37.82 50.43
N ASN A 415 8.81 -39.07 50.42
CA ASN A 415 8.16 -39.88 49.39
C ASN A 415 6.85 -39.28 48.87
N ASP A 416 6.68 -39.34 47.54
CA ASP A 416 5.42 -39.87 47.01
C ASP A 416 5.68 -40.57 45.65
N THR A 417 5.17 -41.79 45.59
CA THR A 417 5.22 -42.72 44.46
C THR A 417 4.29 -42.27 43.37
N GLY A 418 4.86 -42.00 42.18
CA GLY A 418 4.09 -41.82 40.96
C GLY A 418 5.01 -42.02 39.76
N GLU A 419 4.87 -43.11 39.10
CA GLU A 419 5.53 -43.44 37.82
C GLU A 419 5.44 -42.28 36.83
N ARG A 420 6.52 -41.57 36.60
CA ARG A 420 6.71 -40.72 35.43
C ARG A 420 7.69 -41.36 34.48
N GLN A 421 7.12 -41.93 33.40
CA GLN A 421 7.85 -42.21 32.20
C GLN A 421 8.68 -40.98 31.79
N ASP A 422 9.97 -41.18 31.76
CA ASP A 422 10.98 -40.24 31.27
C ASP A 422 10.76 -40.04 29.77
N ARG A 423 9.91 -39.05 29.40
CA ARG A 423 9.85 -38.52 28.04
C ARG A 423 10.94 -37.49 27.93
N GLN A 424 12.03 -37.86 27.26
CA GLN A 424 13.07 -36.92 26.82
C GLN A 424 12.38 -35.75 26.07
N GLY A 425 12.20 -34.68 26.78
CA GLY A 425 11.48 -33.48 26.31
C GLY A 425 12.41 -32.43 25.74
N VAL A 426 11.83 -31.28 25.40
CA VAL A 426 12.53 -30.08 24.98
C VAL A 426 13.47 -29.61 26.09
N VAL A 427 14.73 -29.36 25.75
CA VAL A 427 15.76 -28.87 26.68
C VAL A 427 16.16 -27.46 26.27
N VAL A 428 16.32 -26.57 27.26
CA VAL A 428 16.82 -25.21 27.05
C VAL A 428 18.21 -25.14 27.65
N GLU A 429 19.18 -24.80 26.83
CA GLU A 429 20.61 -24.71 27.16
C GLU A 429 21.15 -23.29 26.90
N GLU A 430 22.32 -22.99 27.38
CA GLU A 430 23.04 -21.72 27.13
C GLU A 430 22.19 -20.48 27.35
N VAL A 431 21.46 -20.43 28.47
CA VAL A 431 20.62 -19.28 28.79
C VAL A 431 21.50 -18.10 29.19
N THR A 432 21.39 -17.01 28.46
CA THR A 432 22.06 -15.72 28.73
C THR A 432 21.04 -14.68 29.21
N ALA A 433 21.46 -13.43 29.35
CA ALA A 433 20.54 -12.35 29.69
C ALA A 433 19.53 -12.05 28.55
N THR A 434 19.90 -12.32 27.28
CA THR A 434 19.09 -11.94 26.11
C THR A 434 18.87 -13.06 25.11
N SER A 435 19.39 -14.28 25.37
CA SER A 435 19.25 -15.42 24.46
C SER A 435 19.16 -16.76 25.19
N ALA A 436 18.59 -17.78 24.54
CA ALA A 436 18.52 -19.15 25.02
C ALA A 436 18.56 -20.14 23.85
N LEU A 437 19.32 -21.22 23.95
CA LEU A 437 19.38 -22.28 22.95
C LEU A 437 18.36 -23.37 23.29
N VAL A 438 17.37 -23.57 22.43
CA VAL A 438 16.33 -24.59 22.58
C VAL A 438 16.70 -25.81 21.75
N ARG A 439 16.69 -27.00 22.33
CA ARG A 439 16.91 -28.27 21.64
C ARG A 439 15.76 -29.25 21.86
N TRP A 440 15.45 -30.02 20.85
CA TRP A 440 14.46 -31.09 20.91
C TRP A 440 14.98 -32.33 20.18
N PRO A 441 14.58 -33.57 20.63
CA PRO A 441 15.10 -34.79 20.04
C PRO A 441 14.62 -34.92 18.58
N ALA A 442 15.56 -35.32 17.71
CA ALA A 442 15.22 -35.76 16.35
C ALA A 442 14.39 -37.05 16.46
N GLN A 443 13.17 -37.04 16.00
CA GLN A 443 12.29 -38.21 16.00
C GLN A 443 12.31 -38.85 14.61
N PRO A 444 12.94 -40.01 14.43
CA PRO A 444 13.02 -40.71 13.14
C PRO A 444 11.67 -41.29 12.67
N ASP A 445 10.67 -41.36 13.54
CA ASP A 445 9.40 -42.06 13.24
C ASP A 445 8.27 -41.11 12.74
N LEU A 446 8.52 -39.85 12.50
CA LEU A 446 7.51 -38.90 12.06
C LEU A 446 7.72 -38.49 10.59
N ALA A 447 7.48 -39.45 9.69
CA ALA A 447 7.31 -39.18 8.27
C ALA A 447 6.11 -38.19 8.09
N GLY A 448 6.36 -36.96 7.61
CA GLY A 448 5.31 -35.99 7.34
C GLY A 448 5.40 -34.66 8.12
N ILE A 449 6.43 -34.45 8.92
CA ILE A 449 6.64 -33.13 9.55
C ILE A 449 7.01 -32.12 8.47
N ARG A 450 6.21 -31.04 8.36
CA ARG A 450 6.45 -29.92 7.46
C ARG A 450 7.38 -28.90 8.08
N MET A 451 7.20 -28.63 9.36
CA MET A 451 7.97 -27.64 10.11
C MET A 451 7.77 -27.82 11.62
N PHE A 452 8.65 -27.21 12.41
CA PHE A 452 8.44 -27.04 13.84
C PHE A 452 7.94 -25.61 14.12
N GLN A 453 7.11 -25.48 15.15
CA GLN A 453 6.66 -24.20 15.67
C GLN A 453 7.10 -24.08 17.12
N ILE A 454 7.91 -23.10 17.43
CA ILE A 454 8.21 -22.71 18.81
C ILE A 454 7.24 -21.61 19.18
N GLN A 455 6.54 -21.79 20.29
CA GLN A 455 5.74 -20.76 20.91
C GLN A 455 6.25 -20.49 22.33
N TYR A 456 6.39 -19.22 22.68
CA TYR A 456 6.86 -18.83 24.02
C TYR A 456 6.22 -17.52 24.46
N ASN A 457 6.05 -17.37 25.76
CA ASN A 457 5.61 -16.14 26.40
C ASN A 457 6.44 -15.88 27.64
N SER A 458 6.49 -14.63 28.05
CA SER A 458 7.02 -14.22 29.35
C SER A 458 5.90 -14.28 30.40
N SER A 459 6.19 -14.70 31.61
CA SER A 459 5.24 -14.66 32.74
C SER A 459 4.73 -13.24 33.05
N ALA A 460 5.40 -12.20 32.55
CA ALA A 460 5.05 -10.80 32.76
C ALA A 460 4.23 -10.18 31.60
N ASP A 461 4.13 -10.86 30.45
CA ASP A 461 3.46 -10.33 29.25
C ASP A 461 2.42 -11.34 28.74
N GLU A 462 1.20 -10.90 28.43
CA GLU A 462 0.14 -11.75 27.85
C GLU A 462 0.38 -12.10 26.37
N ILE A 463 1.50 -11.66 25.79
CA ILE A 463 1.78 -11.81 24.35
C ILE A 463 2.48 -13.16 24.10
N LEU A 464 1.82 -14.02 23.32
CA LEU A 464 2.39 -15.29 22.85
C LEU A 464 3.14 -15.07 21.53
N VAL A 465 4.45 -15.37 21.52
CA VAL A 465 5.31 -15.22 20.36
C VAL A 465 5.48 -16.56 19.65
N TYR A 466 5.39 -16.55 18.32
CA TYR A 466 5.55 -17.73 17.47
C TYR A 466 6.79 -17.63 16.60
N ARG A 467 7.54 -18.73 16.48
CA ARG A 467 8.65 -18.88 15.51
C ARG A 467 8.47 -20.18 14.74
N MET A 468 8.52 -20.09 13.41
CA MET A 468 8.42 -21.25 12.52
C MET A 468 9.84 -21.71 12.13
N ILE A 469 10.11 -22.98 12.28
CA ILE A 469 11.45 -23.58 12.12
C ILE A 469 11.37 -24.74 11.14
N PRO A 470 12.34 -24.88 10.22
CA PRO A 470 12.37 -25.98 9.27
C PRO A 470 12.35 -27.36 9.94
N ALA A 471 11.72 -28.33 9.30
CA ALA A 471 11.60 -29.71 9.80
C ALA A 471 12.96 -30.42 10.01
N THR A 472 14.01 -29.91 9.37
CA THR A 472 15.39 -30.45 9.48
C THR A 472 16.14 -29.99 10.71
N SER A 473 15.61 -29.01 11.46
CA SER A 473 16.27 -28.44 12.63
C SER A 473 15.89 -29.18 13.90
N SER A 474 16.87 -29.50 14.74
CA SER A 474 16.68 -30.07 16.09
C SER A 474 17.02 -29.05 17.20
N SER A 475 17.41 -27.83 16.84
CA SER A 475 17.71 -26.74 17.77
C SER A 475 17.39 -25.37 17.17
N PHE A 476 17.16 -24.39 18.03
CA PHE A 476 16.93 -23.00 17.66
C PHE A 476 17.44 -22.06 18.75
N LEU A 477 18.15 -21.02 18.33
CA LEU A 477 18.60 -19.95 19.22
C LEU A 477 17.52 -18.88 19.30
N LEU A 478 16.89 -18.73 20.45
CA LEU A 478 16.05 -17.59 20.77
C LEU A 478 16.96 -16.40 21.08
N ALA A 479 16.82 -15.31 20.32
CA ALA A 479 17.47 -14.04 20.56
C ALA A 479 16.40 -12.99 20.94
N ASP A 480 16.85 -11.85 21.45
CA ASP A 480 15.98 -10.73 21.82
C ASP A 480 15.04 -10.99 23.02
N LEU A 481 15.44 -11.88 23.95
CA LEU A 481 14.78 -12.07 25.22
C LEU A 481 15.08 -10.91 26.18
N ALA A 482 14.14 -10.58 27.06
CA ALA A 482 14.37 -9.60 28.12
C ALA A 482 15.12 -10.23 29.30
N ALA A 483 16.12 -9.52 29.85
CA ALA A 483 16.91 -9.98 30.96
C ALA A 483 16.11 -10.10 32.27
N GLY A 484 16.41 -11.10 33.08
CA GLY A 484 15.80 -11.31 34.39
C GLY A 484 14.32 -11.67 34.34
N ARG A 485 13.85 -12.34 33.26
CA ARG A 485 12.44 -12.77 33.11
C ARG A 485 12.32 -14.28 32.99
N GLU A 486 11.19 -14.77 33.48
CA GLU A 486 10.79 -16.17 33.28
C GLU A 486 10.01 -16.33 31.98
N TYR A 487 10.32 -17.38 31.24
CA TYR A 487 9.70 -17.74 29.98
C TYR A 487 9.15 -19.17 30.04
N GLU A 488 7.97 -19.36 29.47
CA GLU A 488 7.42 -20.67 29.18
C GLU A 488 7.44 -20.90 27.67
N LEU A 489 8.00 -22.03 27.24
CA LEU A 489 8.25 -22.34 25.84
C LEU A 489 7.75 -23.74 25.53
N CYS A 490 7.04 -23.89 24.39
CA CYS A 490 6.62 -25.17 23.84
C CYS A 490 7.08 -25.32 22.39
N VAL A 491 7.53 -26.53 22.03
CA VAL A 491 7.86 -26.90 20.66
C VAL A 491 6.79 -27.84 20.11
N LEU A 492 6.23 -27.46 18.96
CA LEU A 492 5.15 -28.19 18.29
C LEU A 492 5.64 -28.66 16.90
N ALA A 493 5.35 -29.90 16.54
CA ALA A 493 5.53 -30.39 15.18
C ALA A 493 4.26 -30.16 14.37
N VAL A 494 4.39 -29.56 13.19
CA VAL A 494 3.30 -29.27 12.25
C VAL A 494 3.35 -30.27 11.12
N PHE A 495 2.26 -31.02 10.93
CA PHE A 495 2.13 -32.06 9.92
C PHE A 495 1.30 -31.53 8.73
N SER A 496 1.60 -32.09 7.54
CA SER A 496 0.74 -31.94 6.36
C SER A 496 -0.21 -33.12 6.32
N ASP A 497 -1.48 -32.90 6.64
CA ASP A 497 -2.50 -33.94 6.41
C ASP A 497 -2.92 -33.88 4.94
N GLY A 498 -2.62 -34.93 4.20
CA GLY A 498 -2.90 -35.04 2.75
C GLY A 498 -4.38 -35.14 2.39
N ALA A 499 -5.29 -35.18 3.37
CA ALA A 499 -6.72 -35.36 3.18
C ALA A 499 -7.57 -34.14 3.58
N THR A 500 -7.05 -33.28 4.46
CA THR A 500 -7.75 -32.07 4.88
C THR A 500 -6.77 -30.89 4.88
N ALA A 501 -7.16 -29.74 4.32
CA ALA A 501 -6.31 -28.55 4.18
C ALA A 501 -5.94 -27.86 5.52
N LEU A 502 -6.15 -28.52 6.67
CA LEU A 502 -5.86 -27.98 7.99
C LEU A 502 -4.57 -28.60 8.54
N PRO A 503 -3.59 -27.79 9.00
CA PRO A 503 -2.37 -28.31 9.60
C PRO A 503 -2.67 -28.93 10.97
N ALA A 504 -2.32 -30.21 11.15
CA ALA A 504 -2.35 -30.87 12.44
C ALA A 504 -1.06 -30.51 13.22
N THR A 505 -1.18 -30.13 14.48
CA THR A 505 -0.04 -29.82 15.35
C THR A 505 0.06 -30.84 16.51
N ARG A 506 1.27 -31.30 16.83
CA ARG A 506 1.56 -32.14 17.98
C ARG A 506 2.66 -31.51 18.83
N ALA A 507 2.40 -31.35 20.13
CA ALA A 507 3.41 -30.87 21.04
C ALA A 507 4.51 -31.91 21.28
N LEU A 508 5.76 -31.52 21.08
CA LEU A 508 6.95 -32.33 21.38
C LEU A 508 7.33 -32.22 22.84
N GLY A 509 7.16 -31.07 23.44
CA GLY A 509 7.41 -30.77 24.84
C GLY A 509 7.38 -29.30 25.13
N CYS A 510 7.34 -28.98 26.41
CA CYS A 510 7.41 -27.61 26.92
C CYS A 510 8.50 -27.50 27.99
N ALA A 511 9.16 -26.36 28.07
CA ALA A 511 10.20 -26.07 29.06
C ALA A 511 9.97 -24.66 29.65
N ARG A 512 10.36 -24.48 30.90
CA ARG A 512 10.43 -23.18 31.56
C ARG A 512 11.87 -22.81 31.86
N PHE A 513 12.24 -21.59 31.63
CA PHE A 513 13.58 -21.09 31.92
C PHE A 513 13.53 -19.62 32.31
N ALA A 514 14.54 -19.16 33.04
CA ALA A 514 14.71 -17.75 33.39
C ALA A 514 15.98 -17.21 32.75
N THR A 515 15.90 -16.04 32.13
CA THR A 515 17.08 -15.35 31.60
C THR A 515 17.91 -14.77 32.75
N ALA A 516 19.23 -14.72 32.56
CA ALA A 516 20.14 -14.14 33.53
C ALA A 516 19.90 -12.64 33.71
N GLU A 517 20.11 -12.13 34.92
CA GLU A 517 20.13 -10.69 35.15
C GLU A 517 21.38 -10.06 34.49
N GLU A 518 21.25 -8.88 33.88
CA GLU A 518 22.41 -8.14 33.40
C GLU A 518 23.28 -7.72 34.58
N PRO A 519 24.56 -8.06 34.62
CA PRO A 519 25.45 -7.58 35.68
C PRO A 519 25.60 -6.07 35.56
N GLY A 520 25.00 -5.36 36.52
CA GLY A 520 25.30 -4.01 36.94
C GLY A 520 25.57 -2.94 35.89
N ARG A 521 24.63 -2.60 35.03
CA ARG A 521 24.53 -1.23 34.51
C ARG A 521 23.64 -0.45 35.46
N CYS A 522 24.22 0.58 36.12
CA CYS A 522 23.46 1.55 36.89
C CYS A 522 22.25 1.99 36.09
N ARG A 523 21.05 1.62 36.53
CA ARG A 523 19.80 2.13 35.99
C ARG A 523 19.79 3.63 36.19
N SER A 524 20.01 4.37 35.13
CA SER A 524 19.63 5.77 35.06
C SER A 524 18.11 5.82 35.23
N LEU A 525 17.66 6.29 36.37
CA LEU A 525 16.27 6.51 36.74
C LEU A 525 15.54 7.56 35.84
N HIS A 526 16.16 7.94 34.69
CA HIS A 526 15.65 9.03 33.86
C HIS A 526 14.85 8.61 32.62
N ALA A 527 14.81 7.34 32.24
CA ALA A 527 14.15 6.96 30.98
C ALA A 527 12.67 6.59 31.10
N GLN A 528 12.15 6.33 32.31
CA GLN A 528 10.73 5.96 32.50
C GLN A 528 9.81 7.12 32.92
N PHE A 529 10.38 8.29 33.31
CA PHE A 529 9.59 9.45 33.74
C PHE A 529 9.35 10.51 32.67
N LEU A 530 10.07 10.48 31.54
CA LEU A 530 9.98 11.52 30.48
C LEU A 530 8.85 11.30 29.47
N GLY A 531 8.36 10.08 29.28
CA GLY A 531 7.29 9.81 28.30
C GLY A 531 5.90 10.24 28.81
N GLY A 532 5.57 9.99 30.06
CA GLY A 532 4.25 10.29 30.61
C GLY A 532 4.06 11.76 30.96
N THR A 533 5.09 12.41 31.53
CA THR A 533 5.02 13.83 31.92
C THR A 533 5.04 14.76 30.72
N MET A 534 5.77 14.43 29.64
CA MET A 534 5.76 15.24 28.40
C MET A 534 4.40 15.19 27.70
N ILE A 535 3.73 14.04 27.68
CA ILE A 535 2.38 13.93 27.10
C ILE A 535 1.37 14.76 27.93
N ILE A 536 1.47 14.75 29.25
CA ILE A 536 0.60 15.54 30.13
C ILE A 536 0.89 17.05 29.96
N ILE A 537 2.15 17.45 29.87
CA ILE A 537 2.53 18.86 29.68
C ILE A 537 2.09 19.35 28.30
N ILE A 538 2.34 18.58 27.22
CA ILE A 538 1.90 18.94 25.88
C ILE A 538 0.37 18.97 25.79
N GLY A 539 -0.31 17.99 26.38
CA GLY A 539 -1.77 17.98 26.47
C GLY A 539 -2.32 19.19 27.25
N GLY A 540 -1.67 19.57 28.35
CA GLY A 540 -2.02 20.77 29.12
C GLY A 540 -1.84 22.07 28.35
N ILE A 541 -0.75 22.21 27.58
CA ILE A 541 -0.49 23.38 26.73
C ILE A 541 -1.53 23.49 25.60
N ILE A 542 -1.90 22.37 24.98
CA ILE A 542 -2.93 22.35 23.92
C ILE A 542 -4.29 22.76 24.50
N VAL A 543 -4.69 22.23 25.64
CA VAL A 543 -5.95 22.58 26.28
C VAL A 543 -5.97 24.07 26.68
N ALA A 544 -4.88 24.57 27.27
CA ALA A 544 -4.76 25.98 27.63
C ALA A 544 -4.85 26.90 26.40
N SER A 545 -4.19 26.57 25.29
CA SER A 545 -4.23 27.35 24.04
C SER A 545 -5.63 27.37 23.42
N VAL A 546 -6.35 26.24 23.46
CA VAL A 546 -7.74 26.16 22.97
C VAL A 546 -8.66 27.02 23.85
N LEU A 547 -8.50 26.99 25.17
CA LEU A 547 -9.30 27.83 26.08
C LEU A 547 -9.04 29.33 25.86
N VAL A 548 -7.78 29.72 25.66
CA VAL A 548 -7.43 31.11 25.33
C VAL A 548 -8.05 31.53 23.99
N PHE A 549 -8.01 30.65 22.99
CA PHE A 549 -8.64 30.93 21.68
C PHE A 549 -10.15 31.10 21.79
N ILE A 550 -10.83 30.22 22.56
CA ILE A 550 -12.28 30.33 22.84
C ILE A 550 -12.57 31.63 23.56
N PHE A 551 -11.76 32.00 24.56
CA PHE A 551 -11.93 33.26 25.30
C PHE A 551 -11.79 34.49 24.39
N ILE A 552 -10.80 34.49 23.46
CA ILE A 552 -10.63 35.54 22.47
C ILE A 552 -11.85 35.64 21.55
N LEU A 553 -12.40 34.49 21.11
CA LEU A 553 -13.61 34.46 20.29
C LEU A 553 -14.83 34.99 21.05
N LEU A 554 -15.00 34.64 22.33
CA LEU A 554 -16.08 35.15 23.16
C LEU A 554 -15.95 36.66 23.41
N MET A 555 -14.73 37.16 23.62
CA MET A 555 -14.48 38.58 23.76
C MET A 555 -14.77 39.34 22.45
N LYS A 556 -14.34 38.81 21.29
CA LYS A 556 -14.70 39.34 19.97
C LYS A 556 -16.22 39.35 19.75
N TYR A 557 -16.90 38.28 20.11
CA TYR A 557 -18.35 38.17 20.01
C TYR A 557 -19.05 39.22 20.91
N LYS A 558 -18.57 39.39 22.14
CA LYS A 558 -19.11 40.40 23.07
C LYS A 558 -18.87 41.83 22.59
N VAL A 559 -17.70 42.09 22.02
CA VAL A 559 -17.39 43.41 21.40
C VAL A 559 -18.25 43.65 20.16
N TYR A 560 -18.44 42.63 19.32
CA TYR A 560 -19.29 42.72 18.13
C TYR A 560 -20.76 43.01 18.50
N ASN A 561 -21.33 42.33 19.50
CA ASN A 561 -22.68 42.56 19.98
C ASN A 561 -22.84 43.95 20.65
N ASN A 562 -21.82 44.44 21.38
CA ASN A 562 -21.84 45.81 21.94
C ASN A 562 -21.80 46.90 20.85
N HIS A 563 -21.16 46.62 19.69
CA HIS A 563 -21.19 47.54 18.54
C HIS A 563 -22.56 47.56 17.85
N HIS A 564 -23.26 46.44 17.81
CA HIS A 564 -24.64 46.38 17.26
C HIS A 564 -25.66 47.10 18.19
N HIS A 565 -25.51 47.00 19.51
CA HIS A 565 -26.37 47.74 20.45
C HIS A 565 -26.12 49.24 20.44
N LYS A 566 -24.88 49.72 20.16
CA LYS A 566 -24.59 51.14 20.01
C LYS A 566 -25.06 51.75 18.68
N LYS A 567 -25.23 50.92 17.62
CA LYS A 567 -25.79 51.41 16.34
C LYS A 567 -27.31 51.44 16.33
N ALA A 568 -27.99 50.66 17.19
CA ALA A 568 -29.45 50.67 17.31
C ALA A 568 -29.98 51.80 18.21
N ALA A 569 -29.11 52.43 19.05
CA ALA A 569 -29.48 53.57 19.92
C ALA A 569 -29.28 54.94 19.27
N ALA A 570 -28.75 55.03 18.04
CA ALA A 570 -28.45 56.31 17.36
C ALA A 570 -29.43 56.65 16.21
N VAL A 571 -30.55 55.91 16.05
CA VAL A 571 -31.53 56.14 14.96
C VAL A 571 -32.93 56.47 15.50
N SER A 572 -33.05 57.03 16.70
CA SER A 572 -34.32 57.63 17.12
C SER A 572 -34.01 59.01 17.73
N ASN A 573 -33.98 59.99 16.90
CA ASN A 573 -34.35 61.40 17.11
C ASN A 573 -33.58 62.26 16.12
N VAL A 574 -34.20 62.67 15.07
CA VAL A 574 -34.37 64.05 14.60
C VAL A 574 -35.22 64.00 13.32
N CYS A 575 -36.47 64.30 13.51
CA CYS A 575 -37.33 64.80 12.46
C CYS A 575 -37.41 66.30 12.67
N SER A 576 -37.09 67.09 11.71
CA SER A 576 -37.76 68.34 11.27
C SER A 576 -36.83 69.40 10.68
N GLN A 577 -37.33 69.87 9.57
CA GLN A 577 -37.25 71.19 9.00
C GLN A 577 -35.99 71.66 8.24
N THR A 578 -36.21 71.72 6.99
CA THR A 578 -36.51 72.83 6.08
C THR A 578 -35.32 73.43 5.32
N ASN A 579 -35.54 73.49 4.02
CA ASN A 579 -35.21 74.52 3.05
C ASN A 579 -33.78 74.96 2.70
N GLY A 580 -33.55 74.83 1.42
CA GLY A 580 -33.09 76.00 0.67
C GLY A 580 -31.68 75.98 0.09
N GLY A 581 -31.62 75.98 -1.21
CA GLY A 581 -30.67 76.82 -1.92
C GLY A 581 -29.43 76.17 -2.53
N SER A 582 -29.58 75.75 -3.74
CA SER A 582 -28.90 76.25 -4.95
C SER A 582 -27.37 76.46 -4.96
N VAL A 583 -26.80 76.02 -6.07
CA VAL A 583 -25.84 76.67 -6.96
C VAL A 583 -24.36 76.28 -6.83
N ALA A 584 -23.95 75.60 -7.86
CA ALA A 584 -22.90 75.86 -8.84
C ALA A 584 -21.43 75.61 -8.53
N ARG A 585 -20.92 74.88 -9.46
CA ARG A 585 -19.78 75.14 -10.38
C ARG A 585 -18.35 74.91 -9.92
N SER A 586 -17.72 74.11 -10.81
CA SER A 586 -16.38 74.28 -11.42
C SER A 586 -15.21 73.91 -10.53
N GLY A 587 -14.26 73.21 -10.98
CA GLY A 587 -13.58 73.01 -12.21
C GLY A 587 -12.26 72.38 -11.92
N SER A 588 -11.92 71.47 -12.82
CA SER A 588 -10.69 71.43 -13.61
C SER A 588 -9.37 71.03 -12.97
N ASN A 589 -8.80 70.12 -13.72
CA ASN A 589 -7.36 69.94 -14.05
C ASN A 589 -6.47 69.34 -12.94
N GLY A 590 -5.61 68.42 -13.20
CA GLY A 590 -4.92 67.97 -14.37
C GLY A 590 -3.63 67.30 -13.90
N GLY A 591 -3.09 66.45 -14.71
CA GLY A 591 -1.66 66.10 -14.74
C GLY A 591 -1.28 64.85 -14.00
N SER A 592 -1.10 63.78 -14.66
CA SER A 592 0.06 63.33 -15.48
C SER A 592 1.32 63.00 -14.71
N VAL A 593 1.87 61.82 -15.12
CA VAL A 593 3.30 61.44 -15.16
C VAL A 593 3.76 60.57 -13.99
N ALA A 594 3.82 59.26 -14.21
CA ALA A 594 4.88 58.42 -14.81
C ALA A 594 6.04 58.09 -13.89
N ARG A 595 6.32 56.78 -13.95
CA ARG A 595 7.63 56.10 -13.97
C ARG A 595 8.25 55.54 -12.68
N SER A 596 8.43 54.24 -12.78
CA SER A 596 9.62 53.36 -12.66
C SER A 596 9.98 52.99 -11.24
N GLY A 597 10.04 51.73 -10.90
CA GLY A 597 11.01 50.73 -11.27
C GLY A 597 11.78 50.27 -10.05
N SER A 598 11.63 49.08 -9.69
CA SER A 598 12.69 48.09 -9.37
C SER A 598 12.02 46.73 -9.18
#